data_01b62dfe1e4db2426dea7349ba34f141
#
_entry.id   01b62dfe1e4db2426dea7349ba34f141
#
_cell.length_a   1.000
_cell.length_b   1.000
_cell.length_c   1.000
_cell.angle_alpha   90.00
_cell.angle_beta   90.00
_cell.angle_gamma   90.00
#
_symmetry.space_group_name_H-M   'P 1'
#
loop_
_entity.id
_entity.type
_entity.pdbx_description
1 polymer ?
#
loop_
_entity_poly.entity_id
_entity_poly.type
_entity_poly.pdbx_seq_one_letter_code
_entity_poly.pdbx_strand_id
1 'polypeptide(L)'
;MINNFDKTDTEIKTDVLSELNYDPSLKVTDIGVLVNDGTVTLNGYATSFDEKLAAVHAVKRVAGVVAIADDIELHIPDANHRTDGEIAAAAAHKIEWATTIPKGTVEITVRNGWIILEGEVEWWYQKNAAETVVRSISGVHGVSSSISIKPTDKIAAVGMGIEAAIDRNAMLDASKIRIEIVGSKVILHGTVRTLAQREEAERIAWAAQGVFSVEDHLAVKWYTSGD
;
A
#
# COMPACT_ATOMS: atom_id res chain seq x y z
N MET A 1 1.14 30.80 -17.03
CA MET A 1 0.30 31.22 -15.89
C MET A 1 0.44 30.13 -14.86
N ILE A 2 1.10 30.40 -13.74
CA ILE A 2 1.22 29.46 -12.64
C ILE A 2 -0.17 29.39 -12.00
N ASN A 3 -0.84 28.25 -12.07
CA ASN A 3 -2.10 28.04 -11.37
C ASN A 3 -1.83 28.16 -9.87
N ASN A 4 -2.37 29.18 -9.24
CA ASN A 4 -2.13 29.58 -7.84
C ASN A 4 -2.78 28.62 -6.82
N PHE A 5 -3.05 27.37 -7.18
CA PHE A 5 -3.73 26.36 -6.38
C PHE A 5 -2.89 25.09 -6.15
N ASP A 6 -1.75 24.95 -6.83
CA ASP A 6 -0.86 23.81 -6.62
C ASP A 6 0.10 24.12 -5.47
N LYS A 7 0.25 23.16 -4.54
CA LYS A 7 1.31 23.25 -3.53
C LYS A 7 2.67 23.30 -4.21
N THR A 8 3.52 24.18 -3.73
CA THR A 8 4.91 24.20 -4.14
C THR A 8 5.66 23.00 -3.56
N ASP A 9 6.74 22.58 -4.19
CA ASP A 9 7.61 21.51 -3.67
C ASP A 9 8.11 21.81 -2.25
N THR A 10 8.31 23.09 -1.91
CA THR A 10 8.69 23.50 -0.55
C THR A 10 7.59 23.25 0.47
N GLU A 11 6.35 23.52 0.12
CA GLU A 11 5.17 23.24 0.98
C GLU A 11 4.97 21.75 1.14
N ILE A 12 5.06 20.98 0.03
CA ILE A 12 4.97 19.51 0.07
C ILE A 12 6.06 18.94 0.96
N LYS A 13 7.32 19.40 0.81
CA LYS A 13 8.43 18.99 1.66
C LYS A 13 8.17 19.26 3.14
N THR A 14 7.66 20.44 3.46
CA THR A 14 7.34 20.83 4.84
C THR A 14 6.27 19.92 5.44
N ASP A 15 5.21 19.62 4.67
CA ASP A 15 4.13 18.75 5.11
C ASP A 15 4.61 17.30 5.26
N VAL A 16 5.44 16.80 4.34
CA VAL A 16 6.05 15.47 4.42
C VAL A 16 6.90 15.33 5.68
N LEU A 17 7.78 16.31 5.96
CA LEU A 17 8.59 16.29 7.16
C LEU A 17 7.73 16.36 8.44
N SER A 18 6.65 17.12 8.42
CA SER A 18 5.70 17.20 9.54
C SER A 18 4.99 15.87 9.76
N GLU A 19 4.55 15.21 8.69
CA GLU A 19 3.87 13.91 8.76
C GLU A 19 4.81 12.79 9.23
N LEU A 20 6.05 12.78 8.76
CA LEU A 20 7.07 11.84 9.24
C LEU A 20 7.36 12.05 10.75
N ASN A 21 7.51 13.30 11.20
CA ASN A 21 7.76 13.64 12.61
C ASN A 21 6.57 13.33 13.52
N TYR A 22 5.37 13.28 12.97
CA TYR A 22 4.15 12.97 13.73
C TYR A 22 4.05 11.48 14.07
N ASP A 23 4.68 10.60 13.31
CA ASP A 23 4.65 9.15 13.52
C ASP A 23 5.76 8.72 14.50
N PRO A 24 5.42 8.30 15.74
CA PRO A 24 6.42 7.94 16.75
C PRO A 24 7.17 6.63 16.42
N SER A 25 6.71 5.86 15.43
CA SER A 25 7.40 4.64 14.98
C SER A 25 8.61 4.93 14.09
N LEU A 26 8.75 6.18 13.61
CA LEU A 26 9.80 6.60 12.69
C LEU A 26 10.95 7.33 13.41
N LYS A 27 12.19 6.99 13.05
CA LYS A 27 13.37 7.78 13.41
C LYS A 27 13.68 8.78 12.31
N VAL A 28 12.96 9.88 12.30
CA VAL A 28 12.99 10.89 11.22
C VAL A 28 14.39 11.50 10.99
N THR A 29 15.26 11.50 11.99
CA THR A 29 16.63 12.01 11.87
C THR A 29 17.46 11.28 10.82
N ASP A 30 17.10 10.05 10.49
CA ASP A 30 17.83 9.17 9.59
C ASP A 30 17.21 9.14 8.18
N ILE A 31 16.09 9.87 7.97
CA ILE A 31 15.36 9.94 6.70
C ILE A 31 15.43 11.33 6.09
N GLY A 32 16.03 11.43 4.92
CA GLY A 32 16.09 12.66 4.12
C GLY A 32 14.92 12.74 3.13
N VAL A 33 14.45 13.95 2.84
CA VAL A 33 13.33 14.23 1.94
C VAL A 33 13.75 15.23 0.88
N LEU A 34 13.61 14.85 -0.40
CA LEU A 34 13.71 15.74 -1.56
C LEU A 34 12.36 15.75 -2.26
N VAL A 35 11.98 16.90 -2.80
CA VAL A 35 10.73 17.02 -3.59
C VAL A 35 11.04 17.74 -4.89
N ASN A 36 10.55 17.21 -5.99
CA ASN A 36 10.66 17.78 -7.32
C ASN A 36 9.39 17.48 -8.12
N ASP A 37 8.69 18.51 -8.57
CA ASP A 37 7.42 18.41 -9.30
C ASP A 37 6.40 17.46 -8.63
N GLY A 38 6.26 17.57 -7.29
CA GLY A 38 5.38 16.71 -6.49
C GLY A 38 5.87 15.27 -6.32
N THR A 39 7.02 14.90 -6.89
CA THR A 39 7.67 13.62 -6.65
C THR A 39 8.53 13.71 -5.41
N VAL A 40 8.25 12.88 -4.42
CA VAL A 40 9.01 12.81 -3.16
C VAL A 40 10.04 11.70 -3.25
N THR A 41 11.31 12.02 -3.04
CA THR A 41 12.37 11.03 -2.84
C THR A 41 12.69 10.94 -1.37
N LEU A 42 12.54 9.74 -0.81
CA LEU A 42 12.97 9.38 0.54
C LEU A 42 14.33 8.70 0.43
N ASN A 43 15.32 9.18 1.17
CA ASN A 43 16.66 8.57 1.25
C ASN A 43 17.09 8.46 2.71
N GLY A 44 18.20 7.75 2.96
CA GLY A 44 18.72 7.53 4.30
C GLY A 44 18.53 6.10 4.76
N TYR A 45 18.25 5.88 6.05
CA TYR A 45 18.28 4.55 6.64
C TYR A 45 17.05 4.28 7.49
N ALA A 46 16.59 3.01 7.46
CA ALA A 46 15.60 2.46 8.38
C ALA A 46 16.16 1.22 9.08
N THR A 47 15.74 0.96 10.30
CA THR A 47 16.22 -0.17 11.11
C THR A 47 15.41 -1.45 10.89
N SER A 48 14.28 -1.34 10.19
CA SER A 48 13.43 -2.47 9.82
C SER A 48 12.64 -2.17 8.55
N PHE A 49 12.13 -3.22 7.91
CA PHE A 49 11.26 -3.10 6.75
C PHE A 49 9.93 -2.42 7.10
N ASP A 50 9.39 -2.67 8.30
CA ASP A 50 8.17 -1.99 8.78
C ASP A 50 8.39 -0.48 8.93
N GLU A 51 9.53 -0.04 9.47
CA GLU A 51 9.88 1.38 9.60
C GLU A 51 9.97 2.05 8.21
N LYS A 52 10.64 1.38 7.26
CA LYS A 52 10.71 1.84 5.86
C LYS A 52 9.32 1.99 5.24
N LEU A 53 8.44 1.00 5.40
CA LEU A 53 7.06 1.06 4.90
C LEU A 53 6.24 2.14 5.60
N ALA A 54 6.41 2.34 6.91
CA ALA A 54 5.72 3.39 7.66
C ALA A 54 6.07 4.78 7.12
N ALA A 55 7.35 5.02 6.77
CA ALA A 55 7.78 6.27 6.15
C ALA A 55 7.09 6.49 4.78
N VAL A 56 7.06 5.48 3.92
CA VAL A 56 6.36 5.54 2.62
C VAL A 56 4.87 5.80 2.81
N HIS A 57 4.22 5.13 3.76
CA HIS A 57 2.80 5.34 4.06
C HIS A 57 2.50 6.73 4.61
N ALA A 58 3.41 7.30 5.43
CA ALA A 58 3.28 8.68 5.89
C ALA A 58 3.27 9.65 4.71
N VAL A 59 4.22 9.52 3.78
CA VAL A 59 4.28 10.37 2.59
C VAL A 59 3.04 10.23 1.70
N LYS A 60 2.47 9.03 1.55
CA LYS A 60 1.25 8.80 0.76
C LYS A 60 0.02 9.57 1.28
N ARG A 61 -0.01 9.93 2.56
CA ARG A 61 -1.10 10.71 3.16
C ARG A 61 -1.02 12.21 2.84
N VAL A 62 0.16 12.69 2.41
CA VAL A 62 0.38 14.11 2.15
C VAL A 62 -0.22 14.54 0.82
N ALA A 63 -1.03 15.59 0.86
CA ALA A 63 -1.64 16.17 -0.34
C ALA A 63 -0.58 16.87 -1.22
N GLY A 64 -0.67 16.66 -2.53
CA GLY A 64 0.27 17.20 -3.51
C GLY A 64 1.37 16.22 -3.91
N VAL A 65 1.55 15.11 -3.18
CA VAL A 65 2.47 14.04 -3.57
C VAL A 65 1.86 13.22 -4.70
N VAL A 66 2.54 13.18 -5.84
CA VAL A 66 2.09 12.46 -7.04
C VAL A 66 2.85 11.14 -7.26
N ALA A 67 4.10 11.07 -6.78
CA ALA A 67 4.93 9.88 -6.85
C ALA A 67 5.92 9.83 -5.70
N ILE A 68 6.41 8.64 -5.35
CA ILE A 68 7.41 8.43 -4.31
C ILE A 68 8.53 7.58 -4.90
N ALA A 69 9.76 8.07 -4.78
CA ALA A 69 10.98 7.29 -4.97
C ALA A 69 11.50 6.86 -3.59
N ASP A 70 11.66 5.58 -3.38
CA ASP A 70 12.05 4.99 -2.11
C ASP A 70 13.49 4.48 -2.18
N ASP A 71 14.42 5.37 -1.81
CA ASP A 71 15.85 5.10 -1.72
C ASP A 71 16.32 4.91 -0.26
N ILE A 72 15.39 4.53 0.64
CA ILE A 72 15.73 4.20 2.03
C ILE A 72 16.44 2.85 2.07
N GLU A 73 17.65 2.82 2.62
CA GLU A 73 18.41 1.59 2.84
C GLU A 73 18.05 0.97 4.21
N LEU A 74 18.09 -0.36 4.29
CA LEU A 74 17.85 -1.05 5.55
C LEU A 74 19.18 -1.29 6.26
N HIS A 75 19.32 -0.69 7.44
CA HIS A 75 20.41 -0.93 8.39
C HIS A 75 19.85 -1.71 9.59
N ILE A 76 19.69 -3.02 9.41
CA ILE A 76 19.15 -3.90 10.46
C ILE A 76 20.21 -4.05 11.54
N PRO A 77 19.93 -3.71 12.83
CA PRO A 77 20.86 -3.91 13.92
C PRO A 77 21.26 -5.38 14.10
N ASP A 78 22.50 -5.66 14.52
CA ASP A 78 23.03 -7.02 14.67
C ASP A 78 22.14 -7.93 15.53
N ALA A 79 21.52 -7.38 16.57
CA ALA A 79 20.57 -8.13 17.42
C ALA A 79 19.33 -8.62 16.66
N ASN A 80 19.00 -7.96 15.55
CA ASN A 80 17.81 -8.25 14.73
C ASN A 80 18.16 -9.01 13.44
N HIS A 81 19.44 -9.24 13.16
CA HIS A 81 19.84 -10.08 12.03
C HIS A 81 19.31 -11.50 12.21
N ARG A 82 18.79 -12.07 11.15
CA ARG A 82 18.29 -13.44 11.10
C ARG A 82 18.76 -14.08 9.79
N THR A 83 19.01 -15.37 9.86
CA THR A 83 19.26 -16.18 8.67
C THR A 83 17.97 -16.40 7.89
N ASP A 84 18.08 -16.68 6.60
CA ASP A 84 16.92 -17.01 5.75
C ASP A 84 16.10 -18.18 6.32
N GLY A 85 16.76 -19.17 6.94
CA GLY A 85 16.10 -20.29 7.60
C GLY A 85 15.26 -19.87 8.80
N GLU A 86 15.77 -18.95 9.65
CA GLU A 86 15.03 -18.41 10.79
C GLU A 86 13.84 -17.55 10.34
N ILE A 87 14.04 -16.73 9.29
CA ILE A 87 12.97 -15.92 8.70
C ILE A 87 11.89 -16.83 8.11
N ALA A 88 12.27 -17.87 7.36
CA ALA A 88 11.33 -18.81 6.76
C ALA A 88 10.52 -19.57 7.83
N ALA A 89 11.15 -20.04 8.89
CA ALA A 89 10.47 -20.69 10.00
C ALA A 89 9.49 -19.75 10.72
N ALA A 90 9.90 -18.51 10.97
CA ALA A 90 9.04 -17.49 11.57
C ALA A 90 7.85 -17.13 10.68
N ALA A 91 8.08 -17.00 9.36
CA ALA A 91 7.03 -16.70 8.38
C ALA A 91 6.03 -17.86 8.28
N ALA A 92 6.49 -19.10 8.19
CA ALA A 92 5.63 -20.29 8.17
C ALA A 92 4.74 -20.34 9.42
N HIS A 93 5.34 -20.13 10.60
CA HIS A 93 4.62 -20.10 11.86
C HIS A 93 3.55 -18.98 11.90
N LYS A 94 3.90 -17.75 11.49
CA LYS A 94 2.94 -16.63 11.46
C LYS A 94 1.79 -16.88 10.50
N ILE A 95 2.06 -17.41 9.30
CA ILE A 95 1.02 -17.77 8.31
C ILE A 95 0.10 -18.87 8.86
N GLU A 96 0.67 -19.91 9.47
CA GLU A 96 -0.12 -21.01 10.04
C GLU A 96 -1.03 -20.56 11.20
N TRP A 97 -0.59 -19.60 12.00
CA TRP A 97 -1.37 -19.06 13.13
C TRP A 97 -2.38 -17.99 12.72
N ALA A 98 -2.23 -17.41 11.54
CA ALA A 98 -3.17 -16.42 11.04
C ALA A 98 -4.49 -17.10 10.64
N THR A 99 -5.52 -16.95 11.45
CA THR A 99 -6.85 -17.57 11.24
C THR A 99 -7.55 -17.10 9.97
N THR A 100 -7.13 -15.97 9.41
CA THR A 100 -7.66 -15.39 8.18
C THR A 100 -7.10 -16.02 6.91
N ILE A 101 -6.00 -16.77 7.01
CA ILE A 101 -5.32 -17.39 5.87
C ILE A 101 -5.65 -18.89 5.88
N PRO A 102 -6.25 -19.44 4.81
CA PRO A 102 -6.52 -20.88 4.75
C PRO A 102 -5.21 -21.67 4.76
N LYS A 103 -5.18 -22.76 5.53
CA LYS A 103 -3.98 -23.59 5.68
C LYS A 103 -3.57 -24.21 4.34
N GLY A 104 -2.26 -24.16 4.05
CA GLY A 104 -1.68 -24.79 2.87
C GLY A 104 -1.95 -24.05 1.54
N THR A 105 -2.47 -22.81 1.59
CA THR A 105 -2.74 -22.01 0.38
C THR A 105 -1.59 -21.09 0.00
N VAL A 106 -0.66 -20.84 0.92
CA VAL A 106 0.47 -19.92 0.72
C VAL A 106 1.78 -20.67 0.91
N GLU A 107 2.62 -20.62 -0.09
CA GLU A 107 4.00 -21.12 -0.09
C GLU A 107 4.95 -19.95 0.20
N ILE A 108 6.04 -20.23 0.94
CA ILE A 108 6.99 -19.23 1.40
C ILE A 108 8.39 -19.63 0.95
N THR A 109 9.05 -18.73 0.25
CA THR A 109 10.47 -18.83 -0.05
C THR A 109 11.20 -17.61 0.51
N VAL A 110 12.37 -17.81 1.13
CA VAL A 110 13.20 -16.71 1.62
C VAL A 110 14.56 -16.75 0.95
N ARG A 111 15.02 -15.59 0.47
CA ARG A 111 16.35 -15.41 -0.17
C ARG A 111 16.93 -14.06 0.20
N ASN A 112 18.10 -14.06 0.85
CA ASN A 112 18.79 -12.84 1.26
C ASN A 112 17.88 -11.87 2.06
N GLY A 113 17.08 -12.38 2.99
CA GLY A 113 16.14 -11.62 3.78
C GLY A 113 14.85 -11.21 3.04
N TRP A 114 14.71 -11.51 1.75
CA TRP A 114 13.47 -11.29 0.99
C TRP A 114 12.51 -12.46 1.13
N ILE A 115 11.29 -12.18 1.54
CA ILE A 115 10.20 -13.17 1.58
C ILE A 115 9.45 -13.13 0.27
N ILE A 116 9.31 -14.27 -0.38
CA ILE A 116 8.51 -14.47 -1.58
C ILE A 116 7.31 -15.32 -1.17
N LEU A 117 6.11 -14.79 -1.38
CA LEU A 117 4.84 -15.47 -1.13
C LEU A 117 4.22 -15.88 -2.46
N GLU A 118 3.90 -17.16 -2.59
CA GLU A 118 3.25 -17.74 -3.77
C GLU A 118 2.03 -18.55 -3.34
N GLY A 119 1.09 -18.76 -4.26
CA GLY A 119 -0.08 -19.59 -3.97
C GLY A 119 -1.37 -19.02 -4.52
N GLU A 120 -2.47 -19.55 -4.03
CA GLU A 120 -3.80 -19.14 -4.47
C GLU A 120 -4.77 -19.07 -3.30
N VAL A 121 -5.50 -17.95 -3.19
CA VAL A 121 -6.50 -17.70 -2.14
C VAL A 121 -7.85 -17.31 -2.76
N GLU A 122 -8.92 -17.41 -1.97
CA GLU A 122 -10.27 -17.07 -2.45
C GLU A 122 -10.55 -15.56 -2.42
N TRP A 123 -9.87 -14.83 -1.51
CA TRP A 123 -10.19 -13.43 -1.22
C TRP A 123 -8.93 -12.57 -1.14
N TRP A 124 -9.04 -11.34 -1.61
CA TRP A 124 -7.97 -10.38 -1.51
C TRP A 124 -7.51 -10.12 -0.06
N TYR A 125 -8.43 -10.10 0.92
CA TYR A 125 -8.04 -9.88 2.30
C TYR A 125 -7.12 -10.98 2.84
N GLN A 126 -7.21 -12.21 2.32
CA GLN A 126 -6.33 -13.33 2.71
C GLN A 126 -4.91 -13.10 2.18
N LYS A 127 -4.78 -12.65 0.93
CA LYS A 127 -3.51 -12.23 0.33
C LYS A 127 -2.89 -11.09 1.14
N ASN A 128 -3.64 -10.03 1.41
CA ASN A 128 -3.16 -8.88 2.18
C ASN A 128 -2.79 -9.25 3.62
N ALA A 129 -3.52 -10.16 4.25
CA ALA A 129 -3.19 -10.71 5.56
C ALA A 129 -1.86 -11.46 5.54
N ALA A 130 -1.61 -12.30 4.51
CA ALA A 130 -0.35 -13.02 4.36
C ALA A 130 0.84 -12.06 4.24
N GLU A 131 0.74 -11.03 3.41
CA GLU A 131 1.76 -10.00 3.26
C GLU A 131 2.00 -9.24 4.58
N THR A 132 0.92 -8.87 5.26
CA THR A 132 0.98 -8.08 6.50
C THR A 132 1.66 -8.83 7.65
N VAL A 133 1.35 -10.11 7.84
CA VAL A 133 1.91 -10.87 8.97
C VAL A 133 3.40 -11.16 8.81
N VAL A 134 3.91 -11.26 7.58
CA VAL A 134 5.33 -11.59 7.35
C VAL A 134 6.23 -10.36 7.32
N ARG A 135 5.72 -9.18 6.96
CA ARG A 135 6.56 -7.95 6.85
C ARG A 135 7.17 -7.51 8.18
N SER A 136 6.51 -7.81 9.30
CA SER A 136 6.96 -7.46 10.65
C SER A 136 7.96 -8.46 11.27
N ILE A 137 8.50 -9.40 10.50
CA ILE A 137 9.51 -10.35 10.98
C ILE A 137 10.87 -9.67 11.00
N SER A 138 11.59 -9.79 12.15
CA SER A 138 12.95 -9.27 12.26
C SER A 138 13.86 -9.88 11.19
N GLY A 139 14.73 -9.07 10.61
CA GLY A 139 15.66 -9.50 9.57
C GLY A 139 15.10 -9.47 8.15
N VAL A 140 13.81 -9.16 7.98
CA VAL A 140 13.19 -9.05 6.65
C VAL A 140 13.66 -7.79 5.95
N HIS A 141 14.12 -7.95 4.69
CA HIS A 141 14.52 -6.87 3.80
C HIS A 141 13.39 -6.42 2.86
N GLY A 142 12.43 -7.31 2.61
CA GLY A 142 11.30 -7.02 1.75
C GLY A 142 10.38 -8.22 1.58
N VAL A 143 9.17 -7.95 1.08
CA VAL A 143 8.16 -8.97 0.77
C VAL A 143 7.71 -8.79 -0.67
N SER A 144 7.76 -9.89 -1.43
CA SER A 144 7.21 -9.99 -2.79
C SER A 144 6.08 -11.01 -2.77
N SER A 145 4.92 -10.67 -3.30
CA SER A 145 3.75 -11.54 -3.30
C SER A 145 3.23 -11.79 -4.71
N SER A 146 3.28 -13.05 -5.10
CA SER A 146 2.67 -13.60 -6.32
C SER A 146 1.42 -14.44 -6.01
N ILE A 147 0.80 -14.19 -4.84
CA ILE A 147 -0.46 -14.86 -4.48
C ILE A 147 -1.55 -14.39 -5.43
N SER A 148 -2.19 -15.35 -6.12
CA SER A 148 -3.34 -15.13 -7.00
C SER A 148 -4.66 -15.27 -6.24
N ILE A 149 -5.71 -14.61 -6.76
CA ILE A 149 -7.07 -14.74 -6.23
C ILE A 149 -7.84 -15.64 -7.18
N LYS A 150 -8.56 -16.65 -6.64
CA LYS A 150 -9.39 -17.55 -7.43
C LYS A 150 -10.51 -16.81 -8.13
N PRO A 151 -10.67 -16.98 -9.44
CA PRO A 151 -11.86 -16.49 -10.13
C PRO A 151 -13.11 -17.14 -9.54
N THR A 152 -14.17 -16.35 -9.36
CA THR A 152 -15.48 -16.85 -8.93
C THR A 152 -16.56 -16.50 -9.94
N ASP A 153 -17.49 -17.42 -10.19
CA ASP A 153 -18.60 -17.20 -11.12
C ASP A 153 -19.73 -16.31 -10.55
N LYS A 154 -19.58 -15.80 -9.32
CA LYS A 154 -20.61 -15.01 -8.63
C LYS A 154 -20.47 -13.49 -8.91
N ILE A 155 -20.76 -13.08 -10.14
CA ILE A 155 -20.46 -11.72 -10.64
C ILE A 155 -21.61 -10.71 -10.44
N ALA A 156 -22.82 -11.14 -10.12
CA ALA A 156 -24.04 -10.35 -10.39
C ALA A 156 -24.31 -9.13 -9.47
N ALA A 157 -23.56 -8.91 -8.38
CA ALA A 157 -23.85 -7.82 -7.43
C ALA A 157 -22.67 -6.90 -7.09
N VAL A 158 -21.57 -6.99 -7.86
CA VAL A 158 -20.29 -6.36 -7.48
C VAL A 158 -20.38 -4.83 -7.53
N GLY A 159 -20.99 -4.26 -8.57
CA GLY A 159 -20.94 -2.81 -8.83
C GLY A 159 -21.63 -1.95 -7.77
N MET A 160 -22.90 -2.23 -7.50
CA MET A 160 -23.66 -1.46 -6.50
C MET A 160 -23.06 -1.56 -5.09
N GLY A 161 -22.39 -2.68 -4.79
CA GLY A 161 -21.72 -2.88 -3.51
C GLY A 161 -20.47 -2.00 -3.35
N ILE A 162 -19.68 -1.85 -4.43
CA ILE A 162 -18.46 -1.02 -4.42
C ILE A 162 -18.80 0.47 -4.39
N GLU A 163 -19.75 0.93 -5.22
CA GLU A 163 -20.23 2.31 -5.20
C GLU A 163 -20.72 2.73 -3.81
N ALA A 164 -21.60 1.91 -3.24
CA ALA A 164 -22.09 2.16 -1.89
C ALA A 164 -21.00 2.07 -0.81
N ALA A 165 -19.95 1.28 -1.00
CA ALA A 165 -18.82 1.22 -0.07
C ALA A 165 -17.93 2.46 -0.16
N ILE A 166 -17.68 2.97 -1.36
CA ILE A 166 -16.96 4.24 -1.56
C ILE A 166 -17.77 5.41 -0.99
N ASP A 167 -19.08 5.44 -1.22
CA ASP A 167 -19.96 6.50 -0.70
C ASP A 167 -20.00 6.55 0.84
N ARG A 168 -19.92 5.40 1.49
CA ARG A 168 -19.84 5.31 2.95
C ARG A 168 -18.45 5.61 3.52
N ASN A 169 -17.42 5.67 2.69
CA ASN A 169 -16.06 5.89 3.15
C ASN A 169 -15.78 7.38 3.32
N ALA A 170 -15.54 7.80 4.58
CA ALA A 170 -15.31 9.20 4.90
C ALA A 170 -14.00 9.78 4.34
N MET A 171 -13.07 8.94 3.89
CA MET A 171 -11.80 9.38 3.30
C MET A 171 -11.91 9.72 1.81
N LEU A 172 -12.95 9.21 1.13
CA LEU A 172 -13.11 9.33 -0.32
C LEU A 172 -14.24 10.30 -0.67
N ASP A 173 -14.10 10.97 -1.79
CA ASP A 173 -15.15 11.78 -2.41
C ASP A 173 -15.77 10.96 -3.56
N ALA A 174 -16.87 10.29 -3.27
CA ALA A 174 -17.55 9.39 -4.20
C ALA A 174 -17.96 10.10 -5.51
N SER A 175 -18.25 11.39 -5.46
CA SER A 175 -18.63 12.16 -6.66
C SER A 175 -17.51 12.28 -7.70
N LYS A 176 -16.26 12.04 -7.29
CA LYS A 176 -15.06 12.12 -8.13
C LYS A 176 -14.53 10.76 -8.58
N ILE A 177 -15.14 9.68 -8.14
CA ILE A 177 -14.72 8.31 -8.46
C ILE A 177 -15.83 7.64 -9.26
N ARG A 178 -15.52 7.20 -10.47
CA ARG A 178 -16.41 6.41 -11.32
C ARG A 178 -15.89 4.98 -11.40
N ILE A 179 -16.78 4.02 -11.24
CA ILE A 179 -16.49 2.60 -11.31
C ILE A 179 -17.07 2.04 -12.59
N GLU A 180 -16.26 1.31 -13.33
CA GLU A 180 -16.69 0.50 -14.48
C GLU A 180 -16.42 -0.96 -14.18
N ILE A 181 -17.35 -1.85 -14.51
CA ILE A 181 -17.25 -3.29 -14.25
C ILE A 181 -17.39 -4.06 -15.55
N VAL A 182 -16.37 -4.85 -15.84
CA VAL A 182 -16.32 -5.73 -17.01
C VAL A 182 -16.07 -7.16 -16.52
N GLY A 183 -17.14 -7.94 -16.39
CA GLY A 183 -17.08 -9.26 -15.77
C GLY A 183 -16.67 -9.16 -14.29
N SER A 184 -15.60 -9.83 -13.91
CA SER A 184 -14.99 -9.78 -12.55
C SER A 184 -13.87 -8.75 -12.41
N LYS A 185 -13.69 -7.90 -13.44
CA LYS A 185 -12.71 -6.80 -13.44
C LYS A 185 -13.39 -5.50 -13.04
N VAL A 186 -12.79 -4.76 -12.13
CA VAL A 186 -13.20 -3.42 -11.72
C VAL A 186 -12.19 -2.42 -12.29
N ILE A 187 -12.69 -1.35 -12.89
CA ILE A 187 -11.86 -0.25 -13.40
C ILE A 187 -12.27 1.02 -12.66
N LEU A 188 -11.30 1.64 -11.97
CA LEU A 188 -11.50 2.88 -11.23
C LEU A 188 -11.05 4.07 -12.07
N HIS A 189 -11.92 5.04 -12.27
CA HIS A 189 -11.62 6.29 -12.97
C HIS A 189 -11.91 7.50 -12.08
N GLY A 190 -11.20 8.59 -12.31
CA GLY A 190 -11.49 9.85 -11.64
C GLY A 190 -10.29 10.48 -10.96
N THR A 191 -10.55 11.19 -9.85
CA THR A 191 -9.50 11.91 -9.13
C THR A 191 -9.60 11.72 -7.62
N VAL A 192 -8.44 11.65 -6.99
CA VAL A 192 -8.28 11.60 -5.53
C VAL A 192 -7.26 12.66 -5.09
N ARG A 193 -7.22 13.01 -3.81
CA ARG A 193 -6.34 14.07 -3.31
C ARG A 193 -4.96 13.58 -2.91
N THR A 194 -4.85 12.29 -2.52
CA THR A 194 -3.61 11.69 -2.02
C THR A 194 -3.43 10.28 -2.56
N LEU A 195 -2.19 9.79 -2.54
CA LEU A 195 -1.88 8.39 -2.86
C LEU A 195 -2.56 7.43 -1.87
N ALA A 196 -2.69 7.80 -0.59
CA ALA A 196 -3.42 7.00 0.40
C ALA A 196 -4.91 6.84 0.06
N GLN A 197 -5.56 7.90 -0.47
CA GLN A 197 -6.94 7.81 -0.96
C GLN A 197 -7.05 6.89 -2.19
N ARG A 198 -6.06 6.92 -3.07
CA ARG A 198 -5.98 6.03 -4.24
C ARG A 198 -5.91 4.58 -3.80
N GLU A 199 -5.02 4.26 -2.87
CA GLU A 199 -4.91 2.91 -2.29
C GLU A 199 -6.18 2.47 -1.57
N GLU A 200 -6.83 3.39 -0.86
CA GLU A 200 -8.09 3.08 -0.16
C GLU A 200 -9.24 2.77 -1.14
N ALA A 201 -9.34 3.51 -2.25
CA ALA A 201 -10.32 3.21 -3.30
C ALA A 201 -10.04 1.83 -3.93
N GLU A 202 -8.79 1.53 -4.23
CA GLU A 202 -8.36 0.23 -4.73
C GLU A 202 -8.67 -0.90 -3.73
N ARG A 203 -8.38 -0.70 -2.44
CA ARG A 203 -8.68 -1.64 -1.37
C ARG A 203 -10.18 -1.96 -1.27
N ILE A 204 -11.03 -0.94 -1.42
CA ILE A 204 -12.49 -1.11 -1.42
C ILE A 204 -12.94 -1.94 -2.63
N ALA A 205 -12.38 -1.67 -3.81
CA ALA A 205 -12.68 -2.44 -5.01
C ALA A 205 -12.30 -3.92 -4.84
N TRP A 206 -11.11 -4.20 -4.33
CA TRP A 206 -10.64 -5.55 -4.06
C TRP A 206 -11.43 -6.28 -2.96
N ALA A 207 -12.02 -5.55 -2.01
CA ALA A 207 -12.82 -6.14 -0.94
C ALA A 207 -14.16 -6.70 -1.41
N ALA A 208 -14.62 -6.32 -2.61
CA ALA A 208 -15.89 -6.77 -3.13
C ALA A 208 -15.83 -8.23 -3.59
N GLN A 209 -16.90 -8.97 -3.28
CA GLN A 209 -17.00 -10.38 -3.63
C GLN A 209 -17.05 -10.56 -5.15
N GLY A 210 -16.16 -11.40 -5.70
CA GLY A 210 -16.12 -11.72 -7.11
C GLY A 210 -15.19 -10.83 -7.93
N VAL A 211 -14.50 -9.89 -7.32
CA VAL A 211 -13.45 -9.11 -7.98
C VAL A 211 -12.19 -9.95 -8.10
N PHE A 212 -11.73 -10.13 -9.34
CA PHE A 212 -10.52 -10.86 -9.67
C PHE A 212 -9.39 -9.93 -10.12
N SER A 213 -9.73 -8.76 -10.66
CA SER A 213 -8.77 -7.77 -11.14
C SER A 213 -9.29 -6.36 -10.89
N VAL A 214 -8.41 -5.48 -10.48
CA VAL A 214 -8.67 -4.05 -10.37
C VAL A 214 -7.68 -3.31 -11.26
N GLU A 215 -8.20 -2.46 -12.15
CA GLU A 215 -7.41 -1.49 -12.90
C GLU A 215 -7.65 -0.10 -12.33
N ASP A 216 -6.58 0.53 -11.91
CA ASP A 216 -6.62 1.84 -11.28
C ASP A 216 -6.15 2.93 -12.26
N HIS A 217 -7.10 3.75 -12.70
CA HIS A 217 -6.91 4.94 -13.52
C HIS A 217 -7.22 6.23 -12.74
N LEU A 218 -7.12 6.20 -11.41
CA LEU A 218 -7.30 7.38 -10.58
C LEU A 218 -6.10 8.31 -10.69
N ALA A 219 -6.35 9.57 -11.01
CA ALA A 219 -5.33 10.61 -10.99
C ALA A 219 -5.27 11.26 -9.60
N VAL A 220 -4.06 11.43 -9.07
CA VAL A 220 -3.88 12.19 -7.83
C VAL A 220 -3.87 13.68 -8.18
N LYS A 221 -4.91 14.40 -7.70
CA LYS A 221 -5.04 15.86 -7.84
C LYS A 221 -5.50 16.42 -6.50
N TRP A 222 -4.65 17.18 -5.85
CA TRP A 222 -4.98 17.69 -4.52
C TRP A 222 -5.95 18.88 -4.54
N TYR A 223 -6.06 19.59 -5.67
CA TYR A 223 -6.99 20.70 -5.86
C TYR A 223 -8.21 20.27 -6.67
N THR A 224 -9.35 20.88 -6.37
CA THR A 224 -10.49 20.89 -7.26
C THR A 224 -10.36 22.13 -8.12
N SER A 225 -10.15 21.98 -9.46
CA SER A 225 -10.52 23.07 -10.37
C SER A 225 -11.99 23.38 -10.06
N GLY A 226 -12.25 24.55 -9.45
CA GLY A 226 -13.61 25.02 -9.26
C GLY A 226 -14.29 25.14 -10.61
N ASP A 227 -15.48 24.57 -10.73
CA ASP A 227 -16.42 24.91 -11.76
C ASP A 227 -16.82 26.38 -11.64
#